data_cafd8d0d5bc716d83893e535d7d042c9
#
_entry.id   cafd8d0d5bc716d83893e535d7d042c9
#
_cell.length_a   1.000
_cell.length_b   1.000
_cell.length_c   1.000
_cell.angle_alpha   90.00
_cell.angle_beta   90.00
_cell.angle_gamma   90.00
#
_symmetry.space_group_name_H-M   'P 1'
#
loop_
_entity.id
_entity.type
_entity.pdbx_description
1 polymer ?
#
loop_
_entity_poly.entity_id
_entity_poly.type
_entity_poly.pdbx_seq_one_letter_code
_entity_poly.pdbx_strand_id
1 'polypeptide(L)'
;HTDTHTHTISTIRGPSINVHRVARNGRNFEYLSGEDPYLGEVLTRAYVEGVQSRGVGCVAKHFVFNQQETNRQTESSVVDERTAHELYYPPFRAAVEAGVTGIMCSYNKISGVPSCSNEPTLLGVLRDELKFRGFVQSDWWANHETASVTKGLDQDMPGTDGYFTASNLEKLNDTEAAVDNAVTNLLA
;
A
#
# COMPACT_ATOMS: atom_id res chain seq x y z
N HIS A 1 16.53 6.00 37.60
CA HIS A 1 16.58 5.13 36.41
C HIS A 1 15.41 5.51 35.52
N THR A 2 15.67 6.30 34.49
CA THR A 2 14.73 6.55 33.37
C THR A 2 14.90 5.40 32.41
N ASP A 3 14.00 4.43 32.48
CA ASP A 3 13.87 3.41 31.46
C ASP A 3 13.40 4.08 30.15
N THR A 4 14.34 4.37 29.29
CA THR A 4 14.06 4.73 27.91
C THR A 4 13.66 3.44 27.19
N HIS A 5 12.39 3.08 27.28
CA HIS A 5 11.81 2.08 26.39
C HIS A 5 11.84 2.64 24.96
N THR A 6 12.84 2.23 24.19
CA THR A 6 12.81 2.38 22.74
C THR A 6 11.70 1.48 22.22
N HIS A 7 10.53 2.05 21.95
CA HIS A 7 9.46 1.35 21.27
C HIS A 7 9.89 1.10 19.83
N THR A 8 10.46 -0.07 19.58
CA THR A 8 10.68 -0.54 18.21
C THR A 8 9.34 -1.00 17.66
N ILE A 9 8.76 -0.24 16.75
CA ILE A 9 7.55 -0.68 16.03
C ILE A 9 8.00 -1.77 15.06
N SER A 10 7.63 -3.01 15.36
CA SER A 10 7.83 -4.13 14.45
C SER A 10 6.66 -4.22 13.48
N THR A 11 6.95 -4.33 12.20
CA THR A 11 5.92 -4.52 11.18
C THR A 11 6.19 -5.78 10.37
N ILE A 12 5.13 -6.46 9.95
CA ILE A 12 5.17 -7.53 8.96
C ILE A 12 4.64 -7.02 7.62
N ARG A 13 5.35 -7.30 6.53
CA ARG A 13 4.92 -6.98 5.16
C ARG A 13 3.93 -8.02 4.65
N GLY A 14 2.74 -7.92 5.16
CA GLY A 14 1.60 -8.80 4.93
C GLY A 14 0.36 -8.30 5.68
N PRO A 15 -0.81 -8.88 5.37
CA PRO A 15 -1.05 -9.96 4.42
C PRO A 15 -0.94 -9.53 2.95
N SER A 16 -0.66 -10.51 2.07
CA SER A 16 -0.85 -10.35 0.62
C SER A 16 -2.28 -10.74 0.29
N ILE A 17 -3.05 -9.83 -0.33
CA ILE A 17 -4.51 -9.94 -0.39
C ILE A 17 -5.14 -9.69 -1.77
N ASN A 18 -4.31 -9.62 -2.82
CA ASN A 18 -4.84 -9.49 -4.16
C ASN A 18 -5.66 -10.71 -4.57
N VAL A 19 -6.70 -10.49 -5.38
CA VAL A 19 -7.50 -11.56 -5.97
C VAL A 19 -6.75 -12.17 -7.15
N HIS A 20 -6.74 -13.50 -7.27
CA HIS A 20 -6.06 -14.21 -8.35
C HIS A 20 -6.85 -14.06 -9.66
N ARG A 21 -6.36 -13.28 -10.59
CA ARG A 21 -6.92 -13.19 -11.95
C ARG A 21 -6.11 -13.98 -12.97
N VAL A 22 -4.80 -13.94 -12.83
CA VAL A 22 -3.88 -14.62 -13.75
C VAL A 22 -3.36 -15.90 -13.10
N ALA A 23 -3.79 -17.07 -13.60
CA ALA A 23 -3.43 -18.37 -13.01
C ALA A 23 -1.90 -18.60 -12.97
N ARG A 24 -1.16 -18.08 -13.94
CA ARG A 24 0.31 -18.16 -14.03
C ARG A 24 1.04 -16.94 -13.49
N ASN A 25 0.45 -16.24 -12.54
CA ASN A 25 1.05 -15.04 -11.93
C ASN A 25 2.47 -15.28 -11.40
N GLY A 26 2.72 -16.41 -10.77
CA GLY A 26 4.01 -16.73 -10.11
C GLY A 26 4.01 -16.42 -8.61
N ARG A 27 3.07 -15.61 -8.10
CA ARG A 27 2.95 -15.24 -6.68
C ARG A 27 1.60 -15.57 -6.06
N ASN A 28 0.71 -16.27 -6.77
CA ASN A 28 -0.61 -16.63 -6.25
C ASN A 28 -0.56 -17.38 -4.92
N PHE A 29 0.51 -18.14 -4.65
CA PHE A 29 0.68 -18.90 -3.42
C PHE A 29 0.76 -18.03 -2.15
N GLU A 30 1.08 -16.75 -2.26
CA GLU A 30 1.17 -15.84 -1.11
C GLU A 30 -0.12 -15.03 -0.86
N TYR A 31 -1.07 -15.04 -1.78
CA TYR A 31 -2.29 -14.22 -1.69
C TYR A 31 -3.45 -14.97 -1.04
N LEU A 32 -4.00 -14.41 0.02
CA LEU A 32 -5.06 -15.04 0.82
C LEU A 32 -6.40 -15.13 0.10
N SER A 33 -6.68 -14.21 -0.81
CA SER A 33 -8.01 -14.10 -1.43
C SER A 33 -8.36 -15.25 -2.38
N GLY A 34 -7.36 -16.00 -2.88
CA GLY A 34 -7.64 -16.92 -3.97
C GLY A 34 -8.32 -16.20 -5.13
N GLU A 35 -9.37 -16.78 -5.70
CA GLU A 35 -10.19 -16.18 -6.77
C GLU A 35 -11.44 -15.47 -6.23
N ASP A 36 -11.63 -15.43 -4.92
CA ASP A 36 -12.84 -14.96 -4.26
C ASP A 36 -12.56 -13.73 -3.37
N PRO A 37 -13.06 -12.53 -3.74
CA PRO A 37 -12.89 -11.33 -2.94
C PRO A 37 -13.51 -11.44 -1.54
N TYR A 38 -14.61 -12.18 -1.37
CA TYR A 38 -15.23 -12.38 -0.07
C TYR A 38 -14.35 -13.24 0.86
N LEU A 39 -13.76 -14.31 0.33
CA LEU A 39 -12.75 -15.08 1.07
C LEU A 39 -11.58 -14.17 1.47
N GLY A 40 -11.15 -13.30 0.55
CA GLY A 40 -10.12 -12.29 0.80
C GLY A 40 -10.47 -11.37 1.95
N GLU A 41 -11.70 -10.86 2.01
CA GLU A 41 -12.17 -10.01 3.11
C GLU A 41 -12.10 -10.73 4.46
N VAL A 42 -12.66 -11.93 4.54
CA VAL A 42 -12.73 -12.72 5.79
C VAL A 42 -11.33 -13.05 6.31
N LEU A 43 -10.46 -13.58 5.44
CA LEU A 43 -9.11 -13.98 5.83
C LEU A 43 -8.22 -12.77 6.16
N THR A 44 -8.37 -11.66 5.43
CA THR A 44 -7.64 -10.43 5.69
C THR A 44 -7.95 -9.87 7.06
N ARG A 45 -9.23 -9.77 7.41
CA ARG A 45 -9.67 -9.29 8.74
C ARG A 45 -9.06 -10.14 9.85
N ALA A 46 -9.23 -11.45 9.77
CA ALA A 46 -8.69 -12.37 10.77
C ALA A 46 -7.15 -12.28 10.90
N TYR A 47 -6.44 -12.13 9.77
CA TYR A 47 -5.00 -11.98 9.76
C TYR A 47 -4.54 -10.69 10.43
N VAL A 48 -5.12 -9.54 10.04
CA VAL A 48 -4.75 -8.22 10.58
C VAL A 48 -5.03 -8.17 12.08
N GLU A 49 -6.23 -8.54 12.51
CA GLU A 49 -6.60 -8.56 13.92
C GLU A 49 -5.70 -9.51 14.73
N GLY A 50 -5.43 -10.71 14.21
CA GLY A 50 -4.59 -11.70 14.89
C GLY A 50 -3.14 -11.23 15.07
N VAL A 51 -2.52 -10.67 14.05
CA VAL A 51 -1.14 -10.20 14.10
C VAL A 51 -1.03 -8.93 14.96
N GLN A 52 -1.91 -7.95 14.73
CA GLN A 52 -1.84 -6.68 15.45
C GLN A 52 -2.20 -6.82 16.93
N SER A 53 -2.97 -7.83 17.32
CA SER A 53 -3.20 -8.15 18.75
C SER A 53 -1.92 -8.56 19.50
N ARG A 54 -0.83 -8.85 18.77
CA ARG A 54 0.50 -9.17 19.33
C ARG A 54 1.45 -7.99 19.34
N GLY A 55 0.98 -6.78 19.04
CA GLY A 55 1.81 -5.57 18.98
C GLY A 55 2.72 -5.51 17.74
N VAL A 56 2.38 -6.23 16.67
CA VAL A 56 3.10 -6.20 15.38
C VAL A 56 2.19 -5.57 14.33
N GLY A 57 2.62 -4.47 13.72
CA GLY A 57 1.87 -3.80 12.65
C GLY A 57 1.83 -4.63 11.37
N CYS A 58 0.71 -4.61 10.65
CA CYS A 58 0.54 -5.22 9.34
C CYS A 58 0.70 -4.18 8.23
N VAL A 59 1.37 -4.55 7.13
CA VAL A 59 1.40 -3.78 5.88
C VAL A 59 0.78 -4.64 4.78
N ALA A 60 -0.51 -4.41 4.52
CA ALA A 60 -1.25 -5.19 3.53
C ALA A 60 -0.84 -4.83 2.10
N LYS A 61 -0.78 -5.82 1.20
CA LYS A 61 -0.16 -5.65 -0.12
C LYS A 61 -0.82 -6.53 -1.19
N HIS A 62 -0.64 -6.20 -2.47
CA HIS A 62 -0.07 -4.99 -3.04
C HIS A 62 -1.19 -4.12 -3.63
N PHE A 63 -1.30 -2.89 -3.20
CA PHE A 63 -2.35 -1.97 -3.62
C PHE A 63 -1.92 -1.22 -4.88
N VAL A 64 -2.49 -1.42 -6.07
CA VAL A 64 -3.55 -2.35 -6.41
C VAL A 64 -3.41 -2.80 -7.88
N PHE A 65 -4.09 -3.86 -8.24
CA PHE A 65 -4.17 -4.42 -9.60
C PHE A 65 -2.88 -5.06 -10.15
N ASN A 66 -1.88 -5.36 -9.32
CA ASN A 66 -0.71 -6.14 -9.73
C ASN A 66 -1.09 -7.63 -9.83
N GLN A 67 -1.54 -8.04 -11.02
CA GLN A 67 -2.12 -9.36 -11.24
C GLN A 67 -1.18 -10.33 -11.97
N GLN A 68 0.02 -9.89 -12.35
CA GLN A 68 1.04 -10.72 -12.98
C GLN A 68 2.44 -10.23 -12.64
N GLU A 69 3.41 -11.15 -12.66
CA GLU A 69 4.82 -10.84 -12.42
C GLU A 69 5.57 -10.46 -13.71
N THR A 70 5.15 -11.02 -14.84
CA THR A 70 5.75 -10.71 -16.14
C THR A 70 5.53 -9.23 -16.48
N ASN A 71 6.64 -8.50 -16.65
CA ASN A 71 6.65 -7.06 -16.96
C ASN A 71 5.93 -6.19 -15.90
N ARG A 72 5.83 -6.64 -14.66
CA ARG A 72 5.07 -5.97 -13.58
C ARG A 72 5.43 -4.50 -13.36
N GLN A 73 6.65 -4.08 -13.66
CA GLN A 73 7.08 -2.68 -13.51
C GLN A 73 6.72 -1.79 -14.72
N THR A 74 6.34 -2.39 -15.84
CA THR A 74 6.08 -1.64 -17.08
C THR A 74 4.66 -1.83 -17.60
N GLU A 75 3.99 -2.89 -17.18
CA GLU A 75 2.59 -3.14 -17.53
C GLU A 75 1.67 -2.09 -16.93
N SER A 76 0.54 -1.85 -17.59
CA SER A 76 -0.48 -0.92 -17.12
C SER A 76 -1.83 -1.60 -17.02
N SER A 77 -2.30 -1.75 -15.80
CA SER A 77 -3.63 -2.31 -15.52
C SER A 77 -4.71 -1.29 -15.84
N VAL A 78 -5.68 -1.71 -16.65
CA VAL A 78 -6.88 -0.94 -16.97
C VAL A 78 -8.08 -1.70 -16.42
N VAL A 79 -8.77 -1.13 -15.46
CA VAL A 79 -9.90 -1.74 -14.76
C VAL A 79 -11.01 -0.71 -14.69
N ASP A 80 -12.23 -1.10 -15.03
CA ASP A 80 -13.39 -0.24 -14.84
C ASP A 80 -13.76 -0.13 -13.35
N GLU A 81 -14.41 0.97 -13.01
CA GLU A 81 -14.72 1.34 -11.62
C GLU A 81 -15.56 0.25 -10.92
N ARG A 82 -16.56 -0.29 -11.59
CA ARG A 82 -17.41 -1.33 -11.02
C ARG A 82 -16.61 -2.60 -10.69
N THR A 83 -15.81 -3.06 -11.62
CA THR A 83 -14.95 -4.24 -11.43
C THR A 83 -13.95 -4.00 -10.30
N ALA A 84 -13.36 -2.80 -10.21
CA ALA A 84 -12.45 -2.43 -9.14
C ALA A 84 -13.12 -2.57 -7.76
N HIS A 85 -14.33 -2.01 -7.60
CA HIS A 85 -15.07 -2.02 -6.34
C HIS A 85 -15.69 -3.37 -5.97
N GLU A 86 -16.09 -4.16 -6.95
CA GLU A 86 -16.71 -5.47 -6.70
C GLU A 86 -15.66 -6.59 -6.47
N LEU A 87 -14.47 -6.51 -7.08
CA LEU A 87 -13.51 -7.60 -7.06
C LEU A 87 -12.18 -7.25 -6.37
N TYR A 88 -11.58 -6.09 -6.65
CA TYR A 88 -10.20 -5.84 -6.27
C TYR A 88 -10.03 -5.03 -4.99
N TYR A 89 -10.92 -4.09 -4.69
CA TYR A 89 -10.87 -3.32 -3.45
C TYR A 89 -11.42 -4.04 -2.20
N PRO A 90 -12.35 -5.01 -2.28
CA PRO A 90 -12.94 -5.59 -1.07
C PRO A 90 -11.94 -6.12 -0.04
N PRO A 91 -10.90 -6.90 -0.38
CA PRO A 91 -9.91 -7.33 0.61
C PRO A 91 -9.15 -6.16 1.26
N PHE A 92 -8.87 -5.09 0.52
CA PHE A 92 -8.23 -3.88 1.06
C PHE A 92 -9.16 -3.07 1.95
N ARG A 93 -10.45 -3.01 1.62
CA ARG A 93 -11.47 -2.45 2.50
C ARG A 93 -11.50 -3.18 3.84
N ALA A 94 -11.53 -4.50 3.80
CA ALA A 94 -11.49 -5.32 5.01
C ALA A 94 -10.22 -5.10 5.84
N ALA A 95 -9.05 -4.90 5.19
CA ALA A 95 -7.82 -4.55 5.88
C ALA A 95 -7.94 -3.21 6.61
N VAL A 96 -8.49 -2.18 5.93
CA VAL A 96 -8.70 -0.84 6.53
C VAL A 96 -9.68 -0.91 7.69
N GLU A 97 -10.80 -1.59 7.52
CA GLU A 97 -11.82 -1.77 8.59
C GLU A 97 -11.28 -2.55 9.80
N ALA A 98 -10.33 -3.47 9.57
CA ALA A 98 -9.61 -4.17 10.63
C ALA A 98 -8.49 -3.34 11.28
N GLY A 99 -8.31 -2.09 10.85
CA GLY A 99 -7.32 -1.18 11.42
C GLY A 99 -5.88 -1.48 11.01
N VAL A 100 -5.64 -1.92 9.76
CA VAL A 100 -4.29 -2.21 9.25
C VAL A 100 -3.37 -1.00 9.40
N THR A 101 -2.15 -1.23 9.88
CA THR A 101 -1.16 -0.17 10.15
C THR A 101 -0.64 0.48 8.85
N GLY A 102 -0.38 -0.31 7.82
CA GLY A 102 0.16 0.17 6.55
C GLY A 102 -0.44 -0.52 5.33
N ILE A 103 -0.32 0.13 4.19
CA ILE A 103 -0.66 -0.42 2.87
C ILE A 103 0.57 -0.27 1.97
N MET A 104 0.90 -1.30 1.22
CA MET A 104 1.99 -1.25 0.25
C MET A 104 1.45 -1.07 -1.16
N CYS A 105 1.84 0.01 -1.84
CA CYS A 105 1.51 0.20 -3.25
C CYS A 105 2.31 -0.77 -4.13
N SER A 106 1.80 -1.04 -5.32
CA SER A 106 2.28 -2.12 -6.19
C SER A 106 3.22 -1.62 -7.30
N TYR A 107 3.85 -2.56 -8.05
CA TYR A 107 4.81 -2.24 -9.11
C TYR A 107 4.18 -1.72 -10.40
N ASN A 108 2.96 -2.18 -10.72
CA ASN A 108 2.30 -1.87 -11.99
C ASN A 108 1.90 -0.41 -12.11
N LYS A 109 1.67 -0.01 -13.35
CA LYS A 109 0.93 1.21 -13.62
C LYS A 109 -0.59 0.96 -13.55
N ILE A 110 -1.34 1.99 -13.26
CA ILE A 110 -2.79 2.02 -13.29
C ILE A 110 -3.19 3.11 -14.27
N SER A 111 -3.79 2.72 -15.40
CA SER A 111 -4.14 3.65 -16.49
C SER A 111 -2.96 4.53 -16.91
N GLY A 112 -1.76 3.94 -16.99
CA GLY A 112 -0.54 4.61 -17.43
C GLY A 112 0.29 5.27 -16.33
N VAL A 113 -0.24 5.44 -15.11
CA VAL A 113 0.43 6.09 -13.98
C VAL A 113 0.95 5.04 -12.99
N PRO A 114 2.22 5.10 -12.52
CA PRO A 114 2.73 4.17 -11.50
C PRO A 114 1.82 4.11 -10.27
N SER A 115 1.56 2.90 -9.76
CA SER A 115 0.66 2.71 -8.61
C SER A 115 1.05 3.55 -7.39
N CYS A 116 2.35 3.67 -7.11
CA CYS A 116 2.86 4.45 -5.98
C CYS A 116 2.79 5.98 -6.18
N SER A 117 2.37 6.44 -7.35
CA SER A 117 2.12 7.86 -7.69
C SER A 117 0.70 8.08 -8.21
N ASN A 118 -0.18 7.09 -8.09
CA ASN A 118 -1.53 7.16 -8.63
C ASN A 118 -2.46 7.84 -7.63
N GLU A 119 -2.59 9.16 -7.75
CA GLU A 119 -3.41 9.99 -6.88
C GLU A 119 -4.87 9.52 -6.78
N PRO A 120 -5.58 9.18 -7.88
CA PRO A 120 -6.94 8.67 -7.80
C PRO A 120 -7.09 7.44 -6.90
N THR A 121 -6.13 6.50 -6.92
CA THR A 121 -6.21 5.31 -6.08
C THR A 121 -5.72 5.55 -4.66
N LEU A 122 -4.62 6.31 -4.47
CA LEU A 122 -4.02 6.51 -3.14
C LEU A 122 -4.79 7.55 -2.31
N LEU A 123 -5.14 8.68 -2.90
CA LEU A 123 -5.91 9.72 -2.20
C LEU A 123 -7.41 9.47 -2.36
N GLY A 124 -7.91 9.32 -3.59
CA GLY A 124 -9.35 9.18 -3.85
C GLY A 124 -9.92 7.90 -3.21
N VAL A 125 -9.46 6.74 -3.63
CA VAL A 125 -10.03 5.47 -3.12
C VAL A 125 -9.53 5.18 -1.71
N LEU A 126 -8.22 5.09 -1.49
CA LEU A 126 -7.68 4.59 -0.22
C LEU A 126 -7.94 5.57 0.94
N ARG A 127 -7.64 6.86 0.75
CA ARG A 127 -7.79 7.87 1.82
C ARG A 127 -9.22 8.38 1.94
N ASP A 128 -9.85 8.79 0.82
CA ASP A 128 -11.13 9.50 0.88
C ASP A 128 -12.32 8.55 0.93
N GLU A 129 -12.32 7.45 0.18
CA GLU A 129 -13.43 6.50 0.15
C GLU A 129 -13.31 5.49 1.29
N LEU A 130 -12.19 4.74 1.35
CA LEU A 130 -11.98 3.69 2.35
C LEU A 130 -11.59 4.24 3.74
N LYS A 131 -11.27 5.54 3.85
CA LYS A 131 -10.92 6.22 5.12
C LYS A 131 -9.66 5.68 5.80
N PHE A 132 -8.71 5.16 5.02
CA PHE A 132 -7.45 4.69 5.56
C PHE A 132 -6.66 5.82 6.24
N ARG A 133 -6.10 5.56 7.43
CA ARG A 133 -5.37 6.53 8.26
C ARG A 133 -3.92 6.13 8.56
N GLY A 134 -3.52 4.91 8.27
CA GLY A 134 -2.15 4.46 8.41
C GLY A 134 -1.23 4.95 7.27
N PHE A 135 -0.01 4.44 7.18
CA PHE A 135 0.95 4.86 6.16
C PHE A 135 0.86 4.04 4.87
N VAL A 136 1.21 4.68 3.76
CA VAL A 136 1.40 4.02 2.45
C VAL A 136 2.91 3.86 2.21
N GLN A 137 3.34 2.60 2.07
CA GLN A 137 4.72 2.23 1.75
C GLN A 137 4.84 1.84 0.28
N SER A 138 5.94 2.20 -0.39
CA SER A 138 6.21 1.62 -1.71
C SER A 138 6.67 0.16 -1.59
N ASP A 139 6.38 -0.66 -2.59
CA ASP A 139 7.15 -1.87 -2.80
C ASP A 139 8.60 -1.48 -3.17
N TRP A 140 9.57 -2.41 -3.08
CA TRP A 140 10.98 -2.11 -3.31
C TRP A 140 11.21 -1.57 -4.72
N TRP A 141 11.70 -0.32 -4.81
CA TRP A 141 11.94 0.40 -6.08
C TRP A 141 10.67 0.61 -6.92
N ALA A 142 9.49 0.59 -6.31
CA ALA A 142 8.23 0.87 -7.01
C ALA A 142 7.87 2.36 -7.08
N ASN A 143 8.59 3.19 -6.33
CA ASN A 143 8.54 4.64 -6.49
C ASN A 143 9.43 5.10 -7.64
N HIS A 144 8.97 6.05 -8.44
CA HIS A 144 9.70 6.54 -9.63
C HIS A 144 9.82 8.05 -9.67
N GLU A 145 9.38 8.76 -8.64
CA GLU A 145 9.43 10.22 -8.60
C GLU A 145 9.34 10.77 -7.16
N THR A 146 9.93 11.94 -6.93
CA THR A 146 9.83 12.63 -5.63
C THR A 146 8.40 13.13 -5.37
N ALA A 147 7.68 13.54 -6.42
CA ALA A 147 6.33 14.08 -6.32
C ALA A 147 5.29 13.05 -5.82
N SER A 148 5.62 11.77 -5.72
CA SER A 148 4.73 10.75 -5.14
C SER A 148 4.33 11.04 -3.69
N VAL A 149 5.15 11.80 -2.94
CA VAL A 149 4.80 12.25 -1.58
C VAL A 149 3.53 13.09 -1.56
N THR A 150 3.32 13.95 -2.56
CA THR A 150 2.10 14.77 -2.68
C THR A 150 0.91 13.99 -3.22
N LYS A 151 1.14 12.77 -3.72
CA LYS A 151 0.14 11.87 -4.31
C LYS A 151 -0.28 10.73 -3.37
N GLY A 152 0.16 10.78 -2.11
CA GLY A 152 -0.27 9.86 -1.07
C GLY A 152 0.71 8.75 -0.70
N LEU A 153 1.95 8.75 -1.23
CA LEU A 153 3.02 7.88 -0.78
C LEU A 153 3.72 8.48 0.45
N ASP A 154 3.75 7.73 1.56
CA ASP A 154 4.36 8.21 2.81
C ASP A 154 5.79 7.69 3.00
N GLN A 155 6.11 6.49 2.51
CA GLN A 155 7.41 5.87 2.70
C GLN A 155 7.95 5.24 1.41
N ASP A 156 9.14 5.67 1.00
CA ASP A 156 9.87 5.13 -0.15
C ASP A 156 10.82 3.99 0.26
N MET A 157 10.66 2.82 -0.32
CA MET A 157 11.45 1.63 0.00
C MET A 157 12.25 1.14 -1.21
N PRO A 158 13.50 0.73 -1.00
CA PRO A 158 14.28 0.76 0.25
C PRO A 158 14.88 2.14 0.56
N GLY A 159 14.51 3.19 -0.18
CA GLY A 159 15.00 4.56 0.00
C GLY A 159 16.39 4.82 -0.60
N THR A 160 16.87 3.92 -1.47
CA THR A 160 18.19 4.04 -2.11
C THR A 160 18.16 4.81 -3.43
N ASP A 161 16.98 5.05 -3.99
CA ASP A 161 16.79 5.70 -5.31
C ASP A 161 16.92 7.22 -5.25
N GLY A 162 16.94 7.75 -4.01
CA GLY A 162 17.17 9.16 -3.75
C GLY A 162 15.93 10.06 -3.95
N TYR A 163 14.74 9.49 -4.22
CA TYR A 163 13.55 10.31 -4.43
C TYR A 163 13.14 11.08 -3.17
N PHE A 164 13.12 10.43 -2.01
CA PHE A 164 12.72 11.05 -0.73
C PHE A 164 13.93 11.52 0.09
N THR A 165 14.90 12.16 -0.57
CA THR A 165 15.96 12.89 0.13
C THR A 165 15.49 14.31 0.49
N ALA A 166 15.99 14.88 1.58
CA ALA A 166 15.68 16.26 1.97
C ALA A 166 15.88 17.23 0.81
N SER A 167 17.03 17.14 0.11
CA SER A 167 17.35 18.04 -1.01
C SER A 167 16.42 17.91 -2.21
N ASN A 168 15.76 16.76 -2.41
CA ASN A 168 14.80 16.60 -3.50
C ASN A 168 13.40 17.01 -3.06
N LEU A 169 13.02 16.71 -1.82
CA LEU A 169 11.74 17.16 -1.25
C LEU A 169 11.66 18.69 -1.17
N GLU A 170 12.74 19.38 -0.75
CA GLU A 170 12.81 20.85 -0.69
C GLU A 170 12.66 21.56 -2.04
N LYS A 171 12.89 20.86 -3.16
CA LYS A 171 12.73 21.42 -4.51
C LYS A 171 11.29 21.39 -5.00
N LEU A 172 10.41 20.64 -4.36
CA LEU A 172 9.00 20.59 -4.73
C LEU A 172 8.25 21.76 -4.08
N ASN A 173 7.34 22.37 -4.83
CA ASN A 173 6.41 23.35 -4.28
C ASN A 173 5.38 22.64 -3.38
N ASP A 174 4.95 23.28 -2.31
CA ASP A 174 3.90 22.82 -1.38
C ASP A 174 4.16 21.46 -0.73
N THR A 175 5.44 21.09 -0.55
CA THR A 175 5.84 19.76 -0.05
C THR A 175 5.75 19.65 1.47
N GLU A 176 5.87 20.75 2.20
CA GLU A 176 5.90 20.75 3.66
C GLU A 176 4.68 20.03 4.25
N ALA A 177 3.48 20.42 3.82
CA ALA A 177 2.24 19.77 4.28
C ALA A 177 2.16 18.27 3.89
N ALA A 178 2.69 17.90 2.72
CA ALA A 178 2.70 16.49 2.30
C ALA A 178 3.69 15.65 3.13
N VAL A 179 4.86 16.22 3.44
CA VAL A 179 5.86 15.57 4.30
C VAL A 179 5.32 15.45 5.73
N ASP A 180 4.70 16.50 6.28
CA ASP A 180 4.08 16.47 7.60
C ASP A 180 2.97 15.41 7.68
N ASN A 181 2.15 15.28 6.64
CA ASN A 181 1.15 14.23 6.54
C ASN A 181 1.80 12.84 6.51
N ALA A 182 2.84 12.64 5.70
CA ALA A 182 3.55 11.37 5.61
C ALA A 182 4.16 10.96 6.95
N VAL A 183 4.81 11.91 7.65
CA VAL A 183 5.36 11.68 9.00
C VAL A 183 4.24 11.37 9.99
N THR A 184 3.14 12.10 9.95
CA THR A 184 1.98 11.85 10.82
C THR A 184 1.42 10.44 10.61
N ASN A 185 1.24 10.03 9.34
CA ASN A 185 0.75 8.69 9.00
C ASN A 185 1.71 7.56 9.45
N LEU A 186 3.02 7.82 9.47
CA LEU A 186 4.03 6.85 9.93
C LEU A 186 4.08 6.74 11.46
N LEU A 187 3.69 7.77 12.19
CA LEU A 187 3.75 7.84 13.66
C LEU A 187 2.43 7.50 14.35
N ALA A 188 1.32 7.45 13.59
CA ALA A 188 -0.01 7.14 14.11
C ALA A 188 -0.18 5.63 14.33
#